data_8b48f89c5dd830b7123fde7303e1b04c
#
_entry.id   8b48f89c5dd830b7123fde7303e1b04c
#
_cell.length_a   1.000
_cell.length_b   1.000
_cell.length_c   1.000
_cell.angle_alpha   90.00
_cell.angle_beta   90.00
_cell.angle_gamma   90.00
#
_symmetry.space_group_name_H-M   'P 1'
#
loop_
_entity.id
_entity.type
_entity.pdbx_description
1 polymer ?
#
loop_
_entity_poly.entity_id
_entity_poly.type
_entity_poly.pdbx_seq_one_letter_code
_entity_poly.pdbx_strand_id
1 'polypeptide(L)'
;MIGAFHQPSKVLTDTKLLKSLKKVQIREGLAEIIKHALIRDEVFFQWLQENIEDLLKANDVKLLEAISKSIEIKADVVSKDETEQGIRKWLNFGHTFGHAIEVYGNYKRFSHGEAVALGMLMATNLSQKILNLEKKEIDKIKQLIYSILSEELLKSEFQPNDLVKLMSADKKKKGDSLNFILLSSIGEAKILSDIQESDIIESIKLT
;
A
#
# COMPACT_ATOMS: atom_id res chain seq x y z
N MET A 1 -18.47 -9.20 -15.75
CA MET A 1 -18.67 -8.71 -14.38
C MET A 1 -20.18 -8.68 -14.15
N ILE A 2 -20.69 -9.28 -13.10
CA ILE A 2 -22.13 -9.26 -12.76
C ILE A 2 -22.28 -8.29 -11.59
N GLY A 3 -23.09 -7.24 -11.73
CA GLY A 3 -23.35 -6.24 -10.71
C GLY A 3 -23.38 -4.81 -11.28
N ALA A 4 -23.71 -3.87 -10.41
CA ALA A 4 -23.71 -2.44 -10.70
C ALA A 4 -22.82 -1.70 -9.69
N PHE A 5 -22.25 -0.56 -10.08
CA PHE A 5 -21.61 0.36 -9.14
C PHE A 5 -22.70 1.01 -8.28
N HIS A 6 -22.80 0.58 -7.05
CA HIS A 6 -23.77 1.10 -6.09
C HIS A 6 -23.12 1.19 -4.70
N GLN A 7 -23.22 2.35 -4.07
CA GLN A 7 -22.67 2.56 -2.74
C GLN A 7 -23.55 1.85 -1.69
N PRO A 8 -22.94 1.16 -0.71
CA PRO A 8 -23.70 0.53 0.36
C PRO A 8 -24.33 1.58 1.27
N SER A 9 -25.57 1.35 1.69
CA SER A 9 -26.24 2.18 2.69
C SER A 9 -25.66 1.99 4.09
N LYS A 10 -25.02 0.84 4.35
CA LYS A 10 -24.39 0.51 5.64
C LYS A 10 -23.28 -0.52 5.44
N VAL A 11 -22.18 -0.34 6.15
CA VAL A 11 -21.07 -1.30 6.24
C VAL A 11 -20.95 -1.78 7.68
N LEU A 12 -21.01 -3.09 7.90
CA LEU A 12 -20.87 -3.71 9.21
C LEU A 12 -19.56 -4.51 9.23
N THR A 13 -18.72 -4.27 10.22
CA THR A 13 -17.44 -4.97 10.41
C THR A 13 -17.44 -5.61 11.80
N ASP A 14 -17.49 -6.96 11.86
CA ASP A 14 -17.34 -7.69 13.10
C ASP A 14 -15.91 -8.22 13.25
N THR A 15 -15.14 -7.58 14.14
CA THR A 15 -13.73 -7.95 14.39
C THR A 15 -13.59 -9.33 15.02
N LYS A 16 -14.64 -9.93 15.59
CA LYS A 16 -14.59 -11.31 16.10
C LYS A 16 -14.29 -12.33 15.01
N LEU A 17 -14.66 -12.03 13.75
CA LEU A 17 -14.37 -12.90 12.60
C LEU A 17 -12.87 -12.98 12.30
N LEU A 18 -12.08 -12.00 12.72
CA LEU A 18 -10.61 -12.00 12.52
C LEU A 18 -9.91 -13.13 13.28
N LYS A 19 -10.55 -13.69 14.33
CA LYS A 19 -10.00 -14.83 15.09
C LYS A 19 -9.80 -16.09 14.25
N SER A 20 -10.51 -16.21 13.13
CA SER A 20 -10.36 -17.32 12.18
C SER A 20 -9.20 -17.12 11.19
N LEU A 21 -8.62 -15.93 11.12
CA LEU A 21 -7.55 -15.62 10.18
C LEU A 21 -6.20 -16.19 10.63
N LYS A 22 -5.42 -16.62 9.64
CA LYS A 22 -4.03 -16.99 9.86
C LYS A 22 -3.17 -15.73 10.08
N LYS A 23 -2.03 -15.87 10.75
CA LYS A 23 -1.10 -14.74 10.99
C LYS A 23 -0.68 -14.01 9.70
N VAL A 24 -0.52 -14.74 8.59
CA VAL A 24 -0.19 -14.13 7.29
C VAL A 24 -1.31 -13.20 6.83
N GLN A 25 -2.58 -13.59 6.99
CA GLN A 25 -3.73 -12.77 6.58
C GLN A 25 -3.88 -11.51 7.45
N ILE A 26 -3.51 -11.58 8.73
CA ILE A 26 -3.43 -10.38 9.60
C ILE A 26 -2.36 -9.41 9.07
N ARG A 27 -1.17 -9.91 8.71
CA ARG A 27 -0.10 -9.09 8.13
C ARG A 27 -0.52 -8.44 6.80
N GLU A 28 -1.21 -9.18 5.95
CA GLU A 28 -1.77 -8.67 4.69
C GLU A 28 -2.77 -7.52 4.94
N GLY A 29 -3.68 -7.68 5.91
CA GLY A 29 -4.59 -6.61 6.31
C GLY A 29 -3.86 -5.40 6.90
N LEU A 30 -2.79 -5.60 7.66
CA LEU A 30 -1.97 -4.53 8.20
C LEU A 30 -1.27 -3.72 7.11
N ALA A 31 -0.90 -4.32 5.97
CA ALA A 31 -0.34 -3.58 4.85
C ALA A 31 -1.31 -2.48 4.35
N GLU A 32 -2.61 -2.80 4.24
CA GLU A 32 -3.64 -1.83 3.85
C GLU A 32 -3.85 -0.74 4.91
N ILE A 33 -3.81 -1.11 6.20
CA ILE A 33 -3.95 -0.16 7.31
C ILE A 33 -2.76 0.81 7.33
N ILE A 34 -1.54 0.30 7.18
CA ILE A 34 -0.31 1.12 7.08
C ILE A 34 -0.40 2.06 5.87
N LYS A 35 -0.87 1.57 4.73
CA LYS A 35 -1.08 2.40 3.54
C LYS A 35 -2.02 3.58 3.84
N HIS A 36 -3.15 3.35 4.50
CA HIS A 36 -4.09 4.43 4.84
C HIS A 36 -3.44 5.49 5.73
N ALA A 37 -2.65 5.08 6.72
CA ALA A 37 -1.91 6.01 7.57
C ALA A 37 -0.88 6.82 6.75
N LEU A 38 -0.09 6.16 5.91
CA LEU A 38 0.94 6.79 5.09
C LEU A 38 0.40 7.87 4.15
N ILE A 39 -0.79 7.66 3.58
CA ILE A 39 -1.36 8.61 2.62
C ILE A 39 -2.17 9.74 3.25
N ARG A 40 -2.56 9.64 4.55
CA ARG A 40 -3.58 10.55 5.10
C ARG A 40 -3.42 10.97 6.56
N ASP A 41 -2.65 10.23 7.38
CA ASP A 41 -2.67 10.48 8.83
C ASP A 41 -1.33 10.09 9.50
N GLU A 42 -0.45 11.09 9.70
CA GLU A 42 0.83 10.91 10.37
C GLU A 42 0.66 10.46 11.83
N VAL A 43 -0.36 10.96 12.54
CA VAL A 43 -0.58 10.59 13.95
C VAL A 43 -0.97 9.12 14.03
N PHE A 44 -1.81 8.65 13.12
CA PHE A 44 -2.16 7.24 13.03
C PHE A 44 -0.95 6.38 12.64
N PHE A 45 -0.07 6.88 11.77
CA PHE A 45 1.18 6.17 11.44
C PHE A 45 2.08 6.00 12.68
N GLN A 46 2.25 7.05 13.50
CA GLN A 46 3.00 6.97 14.74
C GLN A 46 2.38 5.96 15.71
N TRP A 47 1.05 6.00 15.86
CA TRP A 47 0.31 5.04 16.68
C TRP A 47 0.53 3.59 16.20
N LEU A 48 0.54 3.34 14.89
CA LEU A 48 0.84 2.02 14.33
C LEU A 48 2.25 1.55 14.68
N GLN A 49 3.26 2.44 14.61
CA GLN A 49 4.64 2.09 15.02
C GLN A 49 4.71 1.65 16.49
N GLU A 50 4.01 2.35 17.38
CA GLU A 50 4.00 2.06 18.81
C GLU A 50 3.26 0.76 19.16
N ASN A 51 2.28 0.36 18.34
CA ASN A 51 1.39 -0.76 18.65
C ASN A 51 1.56 -1.96 17.69
N ILE A 52 2.56 -1.95 16.81
CA ILE A 52 2.71 -2.99 15.77
C ILE A 52 2.86 -4.39 16.33
N GLU A 53 3.57 -4.55 17.44
CA GLU A 53 3.76 -5.85 18.10
C GLU A 53 2.43 -6.46 18.59
N ASP A 54 1.54 -5.64 19.14
CA ASP A 54 0.22 -6.07 19.59
C ASP A 54 -0.71 -6.38 18.42
N LEU A 55 -0.62 -5.61 17.35
CA LEU A 55 -1.36 -5.84 16.12
C LEU A 55 -0.94 -7.17 15.46
N LEU A 56 0.35 -7.48 15.42
CA LEU A 56 0.88 -8.75 14.90
C LEU A 56 0.46 -9.95 15.76
N LYS A 57 0.23 -9.76 17.06
CA LYS A 57 -0.33 -10.76 17.98
C LYS A 57 -1.84 -10.88 17.89
N ALA A 58 -2.48 -10.10 17.00
CA ALA A 58 -3.93 -10.02 16.85
C ALA A 58 -4.67 -9.62 18.14
N ASN A 59 -4.13 -8.64 18.87
CA ASN A 59 -4.80 -8.08 20.05
C ASN A 59 -6.14 -7.47 19.64
N ASP A 60 -7.24 -7.97 20.19
CA ASP A 60 -8.61 -7.61 19.82
C ASP A 60 -8.87 -6.09 19.92
N VAL A 61 -8.39 -5.44 21.00
CA VAL A 61 -8.61 -4.01 21.26
C VAL A 61 -7.83 -3.17 20.24
N LYS A 62 -6.55 -3.49 20.04
CA LYS A 62 -5.69 -2.77 19.10
C LYS A 62 -6.11 -2.96 17.64
N LEU A 63 -6.56 -4.16 17.28
CA LEU A 63 -7.11 -4.40 15.93
C LEU A 63 -8.40 -3.61 15.71
N LEU A 64 -9.30 -3.56 16.69
CA LEU A 64 -10.53 -2.76 16.57
C LEU A 64 -10.21 -1.29 16.36
N GLU A 65 -9.27 -0.74 17.11
CA GLU A 65 -8.83 0.67 17.00
C GLU A 65 -8.20 0.94 15.62
N ALA A 66 -7.27 0.09 15.18
CA ALA A 66 -6.61 0.22 13.88
C ALA A 66 -7.60 0.14 12.70
N ILE A 67 -8.53 -0.82 12.76
CA ILE A 67 -9.53 -1.03 11.71
C ILE A 67 -10.51 0.15 11.67
N SER A 68 -10.99 0.62 12.83
CA SER A 68 -11.89 1.76 12.90
C SER A 68 -11.27 2.99 12.26
N LYS A 69 -10.02 3.31 12.61
CA LYS A 69 -9.30 4.45 12.04
C LYS A 69 -9.04 4.30 10.54
N SER A 70 -8.68 3.11 10.11
CA SER A 70 -8.47 2.79 8.68
C SER A 70 -9.76 2.94 7.87
N ILE A 71 -10.92 2.51 8.41
CA ILE A 71 -12.24 2.68 7.79
C ILE A 71 -12.61 4.16 7.70
N GLU A 72 -12.37 4.96 8.75
CA GLU A 72 -12.61 6.40 8.76
C GLU A 72 -11.84 7.10 7.65
N ILE A 73 -10.53 6.81 7.50
CA ILE A 73 -9.70 7.38 6.45
C ILE A 73 -10.23 6.99 5.07
N LYS A 74 -10.54 5.71 4.86
CA LYS A 74 -11.07 5.24 3.58
C LYS A 74 -12.43 5.89 3.26
N ALA A 75 -13.32 6.00 4.25
CA ALA A 75 -14.63 6.61 4.08
C ALA A 75 -14.49 8.11 3.74
N ASP A 76 -13.60 8.85 4.41
CA ASP A 76 -13.30 10.26 4.10
C ASP A 76 -12.83 10.42 2.66
N VAL A 77 -11.89 9.59 2.22
CA VAL A 77 -11.34 9.64 0.86
C VAL A 77 -12.42 9.30 -0.19
N VAL A 78 -13.20 8.23 0.03
CA VAL A 78 -14.24 7.79 -0.91
C VAL A 78 -15.39 8.79 -0.98
N SER A 79 -15.79 9.41 0.14
CA SER A 79 -16.86 10.43 0.17
C SER A 79 -16.51 11.69 -0.63
N LYS A 80 -15.21 12.01 -0.74
CA LYS A 80 -14.71 13.18 -1.49
C LYS A 80 -14.49 12.88 -2.97
N ASP A 81 -14.39 11.62 -3.35
CA ASP A 81 -14.12 11.20 -4.73
C ASP A 81 -14.69 9.79 -4.98
N GLU A 82 -15.99 9.73 -5.23
CA GLU A 82 -16.69 8.46 -5.43
C GLU A 82 -16.23 7.72 -6.70
N THR A 83 -15.84 8.44 -7.74
CA THR A 83 -15.54 7.89 -9.08
C THR A 83 -14.05 7.69 -9.36
N GLU A 84 -13.18 7.92 -8.36
CA GLU A 84 -11.72 7.72 -8.46
C GLU A 84 -11.04 8.58 -9.56
N GLN A 85 -11.49 9.82 -9.70
CA GLN A 85 -10.86 10.75 -10.63
C GLN A 85 -9.72 11.58 -9.99
N GLY A 86 -9.70 11.72 -8.67
CA GLY A 86 -8.76 12.54 -7.92
C GLY A 86 -8.17 11.83 -6.69
N ILE A 87 -8.50 12.33 -5.50
CA ILE A 87 -7.93 11.92 -4.21
C ILE A 87 -8.08 10.42 -3.89
N ARG A 88 -9.12 9.77 -4.39
CA ARG A 88 -9.33 8.33 -4.16
C ARG A 88 -8.22 7.49 -4.78
N LYS A 89 -7.52 8.00 -5.81
CA LYS A 89 -6.32 7.34 -6.35
C LYS A 89 -5.21 7.16 -5.32
N TRP A 90 -5.17 7.97 -4.25
CA TRP A 90 -4.20 7.82 -3.17
C TRP A 90 -4.26 6.44 -2.52
N LEU A 91 -5.45 5.81 -2.48
CA LEU A 91 -5.63 4.45 -1.98
C LEU A 91 -4.80 3.41 -2.76
N ASN A 92 -4.28 3.79 -3.93
CA ASN A 92 -3.40 2.96 -4.76
C ASN A 92 -1.90 3.17 -4.47
N PHE A 93 -1.51 3.82 -3.35
CA PHE A 93 -0.11 3.88 -2.94
C PHE A 93 0.48 2.48 -2.83
N GLY A 94 1.61 2.24 -3.50
CA GLY A 94 2.24 0.93 -3.60
C GLY A 94 1.62 -0.02 -4.64
N HIS A 95 0.38 0.20 -5.08
CA HIS A 95 -0.33 -0.76 -5.96
C HIS A 95 0.23 -0.83 -7.38
N THR A 96 0.79 0.25 -7.92
CA THR A 96 1.39 0.24 -9.27
C THR A 96 2.54 -0.78 -9.33
N PHE A 97 3.40 -0.80 -8.32
CA PHE A 97 4.44 -1.82 -8.16
C PHE A 97 3.86 -3.15 -7.70
N GLY A 98 2.92 -3.14 -6.75
CA GLY A 98 2.30 -4.33 -6.17
C GLY A 98 1.64 -5.22 -7.23
N HIS A 99 0.82 -4.67 -8.13
CA HIS A 99 0.21 -5.43 -9.21
C HIS A 99 1.25 -6.04 -10.17
N ALA A 100 2.33 -5.30 -10.46
CA ALA A 100 3.42 -5.86 -11.26
C ALA A 100 4.12 -7.02 -10.54
N ILE A 101 4.30 -6.94 -9.22
CA ILE A 101 4.86 -8.01 -8.39
C ILE A 101 3.94 -9.23 -8.36
N GLU A 102 2.61 -9.05 -8.25
CA GLU A 102 1.65 -10.16 -8.33
C GLU A 102 1.75 -10.90 -9.66
N VAL A 103 1.79 -10.15 -10.77
CA VAL A 103 1.94 -10.73 -12.12
C VAL A 103 3.30 -11.41 -12.25
N TYR A 104 4.39 -10.79 -11.80
CA TYR A 104 5.75 -11.35 -11.81
C TYR A 104 5.81 -12.67 -11.04
N GLY A 105 5.09 -12.78 -9.93
CA GLY A 105 4.91 -14.00 -9.14
C GLY A 105 3.84 -14.96 -9.67
N ASN A 106 3.27 -14.73 -10.87
CA ASN A 106 2.18 -15.51 -11.45
C ASN A 106 0.96 -15.65 -10.49
N TYR A 107 0.67 -14.64 -9.67
CA TYR A 107 -0.40 -14.63 -8.66
C TYR A 107 -0.32 -15.81 -7.66
N LYS A 108 0.85 -16.42 -7.49
CA LYS A 108 1.07 -17.59 -6.62
C LYS A 108 2.19 -17.39 -5.61
N ARG A 109 3.22 -16.62 -6.00
CA ARG A 109 4.43 -16.42 -5.17
C ARG A 109 4.21 -15.37 -4.08
N PHE A 110 3.45 -14.33 -4.38
CA PHE A 110 3.16 -13.23 -3.48
C PHE A 110 1.66 -13.10 -3.31
N SER A 111 1.20 -12.99 -2.07
CA SER A 111 -0.18 -12.57 -1.80
C SER A 111 -0.37 -11.09 -2.11
N HIS A 112 -1.62 -10.63 -2.21
CA HIS A 112 -1.91 -9.23 -2.50
C HIS A 112 -1.28 -8.29 -1.46
N GLY A 113 -1.48 -8.55 -0.17
CA GLY A 113 -0.93 -7.69 0.89
C GLY A 113 0.60 -7.66 0.93
N GLU A 114 1.26 -8.80 0.65
CA GLU A 114 2.72 -8.88 0.51
C GLU A 114 3.22 -8.05 -0.68
N ALA A 115 2.56 -8.20 -1.84
CA ALA A 115 2.92 -7.46 -3.04
C ALA A 115 2.73 -5.95 -2.87
N VAL A 116 1.63 -5.52 -2.21
CA VAL A 116 1.38 -4.11 -1.89
C VAL A 116 2.42 -3.58 -0.90
N ALA A 117 2.79 -4.34 0.13
CA ALA A 117 3.81 -3.94 1.09
C ALA A 117 5.19 -3.74 0.43
N LEU A 118 5.61 -4.68 -0.44
CA LEU A 118 6.83 -4.53 -1.24
C LEU A 118 6.72 -3.34 -2.21
N GLY A 119 5.56 -3.16 -2.82
CA GLY A 119 5.28 -2.03 -3.70
C GLY A 119 5.32 -0.68 -2.96
N MET A 120 4.90 -0.62 -1.71
CA MET A 120 5.02 0.57 -0.88
C MET A 120 6.49 0.91 -0.58
N LEU A 121 7.38 -0.08 -0.38
CA LEU A 121 8.82 0.16 -0.23
C LEU A 121 9.41 0.78 -1.51
N MET A 122 9.06 0.25 -2.67
CA MET A 122 9.51 0.80 -3.96
C MET A 122 8.95 2.21 -4.20
N ALA A 123 7.67 2.45 -3.91
CA ALA A 123 7.05 3.77 -4.00
C ALA A 123 7.67 4.78 -3.02
N THR A 124 8.11 4.32 -1.84
CA THR A 124 8.84 5.15 -0.87
C THR A 124 10.22 5.55 -1.41
N ASN A 125 10.96 4.61 -2.01
CA ASN A 125 12.23 4.92 -2.66
C ASN A 125 12.05 5.92 -3.81
N LEU A 126 10.99 5.75 -4.61
CA LEU A 126 10.66 6.67 -5.70
C LEU A 126 10.25 8.05 -5.15
N SER A 127 9.53 8.10 -4.02
CA SER A 127 9.16 9.34 -3.33
C SER A 127 10.39 10.12 -2.87
N GLN A 128 11.40 9.44 -2.35
CA GLN A 128 12.68 10.05 -2.01
C GLN A 128 13.31 10.73 -3.23
N LYS A 129 13.32 10.03 -4.34
CA LYS A 129 14.00 10.49 -5.55
C LYS A 129 13.29 11.66 -6.23
N ILE A 130 11.98 11.62 -6.29
CA ILE A 130 11.16 12.58 -7.05
C ILE A 130 10.66 13.75 -6.18
N LEU A 131 10.29 13.47 -4.93
CA LEU A 131 9.68 14.44 -4.03
C LEU A 131 10.62 14.86 -2.88
N ASN A 132 11.85 14.31 -2.83
CA ASN A 132 12.82 14.56 -1.75
C ASN A 132 12.27 14.18 -0.36
N LEU A 133 11.50 13.09 -0.28
CA LEU A 133 11.02 12.55 1.00
C LEU A 133 12.21 12.40 1.97
N GLU A 134 12.07 12.92 3.17
CA GLU A 134 13.16 12.96 4.14
C GLU A 134 13.63 11.55 4.54
N LYS A 135 14.95 11.37 4.64
CA LYS A 135 15.53 10.06 5.01
C LYS A 135 14.96 9.52 6.33
N LYS A 136 14.74 10.38 7.31
CA LYS A 136 14.15 10.01 8.60
C LYS A 136 12.75 9.40 8.45
N GLU A 137 11.93 9.94 7.54
CA GLU A 137 10.60 9.39 7.27
C GLU A 137 10.71 8.05 6.53
N ILE A 138 11.62 7.95 5.56
CA ILE A 138 11.89 6.71 4.83
C ILE A 138 12.28 5.59 5.79
N ASP A 139 13.19 5.86 6.72
CA ASP A 139 13.66 4.87 7.69
C ASP A 139 12.50 4.39 8.59
N LYS A 140 11.62 5.31 9.03
CA LYS A 140 10.40 4.97 9.80
C LYS A 140 9.42 4.13 8.98
N ILE A 141 9.17 4.50 7.71
CA ILE A 141 8.28 3.79 6.80
C ILE A 141 8.80 2.37 6.57
N LYS A 142 10.08 2.25 6.21
CA LYS A 142 10.73 0.95 5.99
C LYS A 142 10.66 0.07 7.22
N GLN A 143 10.99 0.60 8.39
CA GLN A 143 10.92 -0.15 9.65
C GLN A 143 9.54 -0.73 9.91
N LEU A 144 8.48 0.07 9.73
CA LEU A 144 7.11 -0.39 9.95
C LEU A 144 6.69 -1.45 8.92
N ILE A 145 7.01 -1.25 7.64
CA ILE A 145 6.68 -2.23 6.59
C ILE A 145 7.47 -3.52 6.79
N TYR A 146 8.74 -3.45 7.19
CA TYR A 146 9.57 -4.64 7.46
C TYR A 146 8.99 -5.50 8.58
N SER A 147 8.33 -4.92 9.58
CA SER A 147 7.73 -5.68 10.68
C SER A 147 6.60 -6.61 10.24
N ILE A 148 5.94 -6.31 9.13
CA ILE A 148 4.85 -7.14 8.59
C ILE A 148 5.29 -8.10 7.49
N LEU A 149 6.51 -7.96 6.95
CA LEU A 149 7.06 -8.84 5.92
C LEU A 149 7.96 -9.93 6.54
N SER A 150 8.03 -11.08 5.89
CA SER A 150 9.01 -12.11 6.26
C SER A 150 10.40 -11.77 5.71
N GLU A 151 11.46 -12.32 6.34
CA GLU A 151 12.83 -12.17 5.83
C GLU A 151 12.99 -12.68 4.40
N GLU A 152 12.26 -13.72 4.02
CA GLU A 152 12.28 -14.28 2.67
C GLU A 152 11.76 -13.27 1.65
N LEU A 153 10.67 -12.58 1.99
CA LEU A 153 10.09 -11.54 1.14
C LEU A 153 11.02 -10.33 0.99
N LEU A 154 11.67 -9.92 2.07
CA LEU A 154 12.64 -8.81 2.04
C LEU A 154 13.88 -9.12 1.21
N LYS A 155 14.25 -10.40 1.08
CA LYS A 155 15.34 -10.88 0.22
C LYS A 155 14.89 -11.16 -1.22
N SER A 156 13.63 -10.85 -1.57
CA SER A 156 13.15 -11.05 -2.94
C SER A 156 13.89 -10.15 -3.92
N GLU A 157 14.46 -10.76 -4.93
CA GLU A 157 15.10 -10.06 -6.04
C GLU A 157 14.13 -9.95 -7.21
N PHE A 158 14.08 -8.77 -7.79
CA PHE A 158 13.27 -8.47 -8.97
C PHE A 158 14.16 -8.03 -10.10
N GLN A 159 13.82 -8.43 -11.33
CA GLN A 159 14.43 -7.85 -12.52
C GLN A 159 13.71 -6.52 -12.83
N PRO A 160 14.36 -5.36 -12.65
CA PRO A 160 13.67 -4.07 -12.73
C PRO A 160 12.99 -3.83 -14.07
N ASN A 161 13.66 -4.18 -15.18
CA ASN A 161 13.11 -4.03 -16.52
C ASN A 161 11.84 -4.87 -16.75
N ASP A 162 11.73 -6.04 -16.11
CA ASP A 162 10.55 -6.87 -16.25
C ASP A 162 9.37 -6.30 -15.47
N LEU A 163 9.60 -5.78 -14.26
CA LEU A 163 8.55 -5.08 -13.52
C LEU A 163 8.04 -3.83 -14.27
N VAL A 164 8.94 -3.03 -14.84
CA VAL A 164 8.55 -1.86 -15.65
C VAL A 164 7.70 -2.25 -16.86
N LYS A 165 8.09 -3.33 -17.58
CA LYS A 165 7.28 -3.86 -18.68
C LYS A 165 5.88 -4.30 -18.22
N LEU A 166 5.78 -4.97 -17.06
CA LEU A 166 4.50 -5.42 -16.52
C LEU A 166 3.61 -4.25 -16.12
N MET A 167 4.16 -3.22 -15.46
CA MET A 167 3.43 -1.98 -15.13
C MET A 167 2.90 -1.28 -16.40
N SER A 168 3.72 -1.19 -17.43
CA SER A 168 3.35 -0.56 -18.71
C SER A 168 2.29 -1.36 -19.48
N ALA A 169 2.32 -2.69 -19.40
CA ALA A 169 1.36 -3.55 -20.08
C ALA A 169 -0.05 -3.48 -19.45
N ASP A 170 -0.14 -3.39 -18.13
CA ASP A 170 -1.44 -3.23 -17.43
C ASP A 170 -2.13 -1.92 -17.84
N LYS A 171 -1.38 -0.85 -17.97
CA LYS A 171 -1.91 0.47 -18.35
C LYS A 171 -2.31 0.60 -19.81
N LYS A 172 -1.56 0.02 -20.73
CA LYS A 172 -1.94 -0.01 -22.15
C LYS A 172 -3.30 -0.67 -22.37
N LYS A 173 -3.67 -1.65 -21.54
CA LYS A 173 -4.99 -2.29 -21.58
C LYS A 173 -6.11 -1.36 -21.09
N LYS A 174 -5.81 -0.39 -20.23
CA LYS A 174 -6.80 0.55 -19.64
C LYS A 174 -6.88 1.89 -20.38
N GLY A 175 -5.95 2.17 -21.32
CA GLY A 175 -5.92 3.44 -22.07
C GLY A 175 -5.43 4.65 -21.27
N ASP A 176 -4.86 4.45 -20.06
CA ASP A 176 -4.45 5.50 -19.15
C ASP A 176 -2.94 5.74 -19.16
N SER A 177 -2.49 6.92 -18.72
CA SER A 177 -1.08 7.18 -18.41
C SER A 177 -0.63 6.42 -17.16
N LEU A 178 0.67 6.11 -17.03
CA LEU A 178 1.22 5.46 -15.85
C LEU A 178 1.29 6.46 -14.70
N ASN A 179 0.37 6.36 -13.74
CA ASN A 179 0.32 7.22 -12.56
C ASN A 179 0.97 6.51 -11.36
N PHE A 180 1.80 7.22 -10.63
CA PHE A 180 2.35 6.79 -9.37
C PHE A 180 1.76 7.64 -8.25
N ILE A 181 1.41 6.99 -7.17
CA ILE A 181 1.10 7.67 -5.93
C ILE A 181 2.39 7.69 -5.12
N LEU A 182 2.88 8.87 -4.79
CA LEU A 182 4.12 9.11 -4.06
C LEU A 182 3.85 9.95 -2.83
N LEU A 183 4.71 9.85 -1.81
CA LEU A 183 4.59 10.61 -0.57
C LEU A 183 5.46 11.87 -0.63
N SER A 184 4.88 13.03 -0.33
CA SER A 184 5.65 14.24 -0.03
C SER A 184 6.11 14.26 1.44
N SER A 185 5.33 13.65 2.32
CA SER A 185 5.63 13.36 3.72
C SER A 185 4.74 12.21 4.20
N ILE A 186 4.99 11.67 5.38
CA ILE A 186 4.04 10.76 6.01
C ILE A 186 2.71 11.51 6.23
N GLY A 187 1.60 10.91 5.78
CA GLY A 187 0.26 11.52 5.84
C GLY A 187 -0.11 12.37 4.63
N GLU A 188 0.79 12.58 3.67
CA GLU A 188 0.51 13.37 2.47
C GLU A 188 0.98 12.68 1.19
N ALA A 189 0.04 12.37 0.29
CA ALA A 189 0.30 11.72 -0.99
C ALA A 189 0.06 12.67 -2.17
N LYS A 190 0.78 12.43 -3.27
CA LYS A 190 0.64 13.12 -4.57
C LYS A 190 0.50 12.13 -5.70
N ILE A 191 -0.25 12.53 -6.72
CA ILE A 191 -0.41 11.75 -7.96
C ILE A 191 0.57 12.33 -8.97
N LEU A 192 1.46 11.50 -9.50
CA LEU A 192 2.45 11.91 -10.49
C LEU A 192 2.40 10.98 -11.71
N SER A 193 2.51 11.59 -12.89
CA SER A 193 2.68 10.91 -14.19
C SER A 193 4.03 11.31 -14.79
N ASP A 194 4.37 10.69 -15.91
CA ASP A 194 5.54 11.07 -16.73
C ASP A 194 6.89 10.97 -15.99
N ILE A 195 7.00 10.02 -15.03
CA ILE A 195 8.25 9.74 -14.33
C ILE A 195 9.20 9.00 -15.28
N GLN A 196 10.48 9.40 -15.27
CA GLN A 196 11.51 8.77 -16.09
C GLN A 196 11.67 7.28 -15.72
N GLU A 197 11.77 6.43 -16.74
CA GLU A 197 11.92 4.97 -16.56
C GLU A 197 13.14 4.64 -15.71
N SER A 198 14.25 5.38 -15.88
CA SER A 198 15.45 5.21 -15.04
C SER A 198 15.19 5.37 -13.56
N ASP A 199 14.34 6.33 -13.16
CA ASP A 199 14.02 6.60 -11.77
C ASP A 199 13.15 5.47 -11.18
N ILE A 200 12.23 4.94 -11.99
CA ILE A 200 11.42 3.79 -11.62
C ILE A 200 12.30 2.55 -11.42
N ILE A 201 13.23 2.28 -12.36
CA ILE A 201 14.16 1.16 -12.29
C ILE A 201 15.01 1.22 -11.01
N GLU A 202 15.56 2.39 -10.67
CA GLU A 202 16.37 2.56 -9.47
C GLU A 202 15.56 2.38 -8.18
N SER A 203 14.28 2.75 -8.18
CA SER A 203 13.41 2.62 -7.00
C SER A 203 13.03 1.18 -6.65
N ILE A 204 13.17 0.24 -7.59
CA ILE A 204 12.81 -1.17 -7.41
C ILE A 204 13.75 -1.91 -6.44
N LYS A 205 14.94 -1.39 -6.19
CA LYS A 205 15.88 -1.98 -5.22
C LYS A 205 15.31 -1.86 -3.80
N LEU A 206 15.15 -2.97 -3.11
CA LEU A 206 14.61 -3.02 -1.74
C LEU A 206 15.68 -2.72 -0.66
N THR A 207 16.94 -2.80 -1.01
CA THR A 207 18.13 -2.57 -0.15
C THR A 207 18.90 -1.35 -0.61
#